data_fdc73f87917c6479b6215de5c342711d
#
_entry.id   fdc73f87917c6479b6215de5c342711d
#
_cell.length_a   1.000
_cell.length_b   1.000
_cell.length_c   1.000
_cell.angle_alpha   90.00
_cell.angle_beta   90.00
_cell.angle_gamma   90.00
#
_symmetry.space_group_name_H-M   'P 1'
#
loop_
_entity.id
_entity.type
_entity.pdbx_description
1 polymer ?
#
loop_
_entity_poly.entity_id
_entity_poly.type
_entity_poly.pdbx_seq_one_letter_code
_entity_poly.pdbx_strand_id
1 'polypeptide(L)'
;FSAFEGCTSLKRVILPQSIETIGEMAFGRCISLEQIELPKNLKKLGDKTFINCIRLQNIIFPEGLVEIPHGCISGCFRMNKIVMPKSVTKIGSWNDRRQHNTYPVTADFYFKSSTPPTIKEGDFIRYGGKVHIPKSSITAYYNVMGDKVEYIEE
;
A
#
# COMPACT_ATOMS: atom_id res chain seq x y z
N PHE A 1 18.50 -4.52 0.31
CA PHE A 1 17.79 -5.37 1.28
C PHE A 1 17.86 -4.74 2.67
N SER A 2 16.74 -4.70 3.39
CA SER A 2 16.63 -4.53 4.86
C SER A 2 17.43 -3.37 5.51
N ALA A 3 17.71 -2.29 4.78
CA ALA A 3 18.63 -1.25 5.22
C ALA A 3 18.27 -0.61 6.59
N PHE A 4 16.97 -0.52 6.90
CA PHE A 4 16.43 0.01 8.17
C PHE A 4 15.50 -1.00 8.86
N GLU A 5 15.57 -2.28 8.50
CA GLU A 5 14.73 -3.29 9.14
C GLU A 5 14.94 -3.28 10.66
N GLY A 6 13.83 -3.29 11.39
CA GLY A 6 13.86 -3.30 12.85
C GLY A 6 14.35 -2.00 13.51
N CYS A 7 14.46 -0.90 12.77
CA CYS A 7 14.72 0.41 13.36
C CYS A 7 13.51 0.89 14.16
N THR A 8 13.30 0.29 15.35
CA THR A 8 12.07 0.45 16.15
C THR A 8 11.84 1.88 16.67
N SER A 9 12.89 2.69 16.75
CA SER A 9 12.80 4.09 17.20
C SER A 9 12.66 5.10 16.06
N LEU A 10 12.75 4.65 14.79
CA LEU A 10 12.63 5.51 13.61
C LEU A 10 11.21 6.04 13.46
N LYS A 11 11.00 7.34 13.66
CA LYS A 11 9.68 7.99 13.56
C LYS A 11 9.42 8.61 12.19
N ARG A 12 10.45 9.11 11.55
CA ARG A 12 10.39 9.80 10.26
C ARG A 12 11.67 9.55 9.48
N VAL A 13 11.54 9.48 8.17
CA VAL A 13 12.67 9.39 7.24
C VAL A 13 12.43 10.34 6.06
N ILE A 14 13.50 10.98 5.62
CA ILE A 14 13.51 11.80 4.40
C ILE A 14 14.40 11.09 3.41
N LEU A 15 13.82 10.70 2.28
CA LEU A 15 14.52 10.01 1.21
C LEU A 15 14.93 11.00 0.11
N PRO A 16 16.17 10.92 -0.39
CA PRO A 16 16.59 11.70 -1.56
C PRO A 16 15.69 11.42 -2.77
N GLN A 17 15.35 12.46 -3.54
CA GLN A 17 14.53 12.32 -4.73
C GLN A 17 15.18 11.53 -5.86
N SER A 18 16.49 11.30 -5.80
CA SER A 18 17.26 10.48 -6.74
C SER A 18 17.06 8.96 -6.56
N ILE A 19 16.38 8.53 -5.47
CA ILE A 19 16.14 7.10 -5.24
C ILE A 19 15.08 6.60 -6.22
N GLU A 20 15.47 5.60 -7.00
CA GLU A 20 14.59 4.90 -7.94
C GLU A 20 14.13 3.52 -7.43
N THR A 21 14.82 2.96 -6.44
CA THR A 21 14.51 1.63 -5.91
C THR A 21 14.65 1.59 -4.39
N ILE A 22 13.62 1.05 -3.73
CA ILE A 22 13.67 0.70 -2.30
C ILE A 22 13.55 -0.83 -2.22
N GLY A 23 14.51 -1.45 -1.54
CA GLY A 23 14.66 -2.91 -1.50
C GLY A 23 13.64 -3.61 -0.61
N GLU A 24 13.66 -4.94 -0.68
CA GLU A 24 12.84 -5.81 0.18
C GLU A 24 13.11 -5.51 1.67
N MET A 25 12.04 -5.46 2.46
CA MET A 25 12.04 -5.20 3.91
C MET A 25 12.82 -3.96 4.36
N ALA A 26 13.09 -2.99 3.44
CA ALA A 26 13.96 -1.86 3.75
C ALA A 26 13.55 -1.07 5.01
N PHE A 27 12.25 -0.99 5.29
CA PHE A 27 11.67 -0.38 6.51
C PHE A 27 10.81 -1.39 7.29
N GLY A 28 11.00 -2.68 7.05
CA GLY A 28 10.27 -3.72 7.76
C GLY A 28 10.43 -3.59 9.27
N ARG A 29 9.33 -3.72 10.02
CA ARG A 29 9.34 -3.64 11.50
C ARG A 29 9.83 -2.30 12.09
N CYS A 30 9.79 -1.22 11.32
CA CYS A 30 9.96 0.14 11.83
C CYS A 30 8.69 0.56 12.60
N ILE A 31 8.48 -0.02 13.77
CA ILE A 31 7.21 0.06 14.52
C ILE A 31 6.81 1.48 14.94
N SER A 32 7.77 2.40 15.03
CA SER A 32 7.51 3.81 15.37
C SER A 32 7.39 4.72 14.16
N LEU A 33 7.57 4.21 12.93
CA LEU A 33 7.49 5.02 11.72
C LEU A 33 6.05 5.50 11.50
N GLU A 34 5.83 6.81 11.58
CA GLU A 34 4.51 7.44 11.49
C GLU A 34 4.24 7.98 10.10
N GLN A 35 5.27 8.47 9.42
CA GLN A 35 5.16 9.12 8.12
C GLN A 35 6.38 8.81 7.26
N ILE A 36 6.16 8.62 5.97
CA ILE A 36 7.19 8.53 4.95
C ILE A 36 6.71 9.21 3.68
N GLU A 37 7.59 10.01 3.08
CA GLU A 37 7.39 10.56 1.75
C GLU A 37 8.23 9.77 0.76
N LEU A 38 7.57 9.10 -0.17
CA LEU A 38 8.24 8.32 -1.21
C LEU A 38 8.76 9.25 -2.31
N PRO A 39 9.99 9.03 -2.81
CA PRO A 39 10.57 9.84 -3.87
C PRO A 39 9.72 9.79 -5.15
N LYS A 40 9.57 10.94 -5.84
CA LYS A 40 8.79 11.02 -7.09
C LYS A 40 9.37 10.17 -8.22
N ASN A 41 10.68 9.93 -8.18
CA ASN A 41 11.40 9.11 -9.17
C ASN A 41 11.41 7.62 -8.85
N LEU A 42 10.72 7.20 -7.78
CA LEU A 42 10.69 5.80 -7.36
C LEU A 42 9.97 4.94 -8.41
N LYS A 43 10.67 3.94 -8.93
CA LYS A 43 10.19 3.00 -9.97
C LYS A 43 9.92 1.61 -9.41
N LYS A 44 10.59 1.24 -8.30
CA LYS A 44 10.51 -0.12 -7.77
C LYS A 44 10.52 -0.14 -6.24
N LEU A 45 9.61 -0.93 -5.70
CA LEU A 45 9.58 -1.36 -4.30
C LEU A 45 9.86 -2.86 -4.22
N GLY A 46 10.57 -3.29 -3.19
CA GLY A 46 10.70 -4.71 -2.87
C GLY A 46 9.55 -5.24 -2.02
N ASP A 47 9.46 -6.56 -1.94
CA ASP A 47 8.47 -7.21 -1.08
C ASP A 47 8.60 -6.75 0.37
N LYS A 48 7.48 -6.65 1.07
CA LYS A 48 7.45 -6.37 2.52
C LYS A 48 8.17 -5.09 2.94
N THR A 49 8.34 -4.12 2.02
CA THR A 49 9.10 -2.89 2.29
C THR A 49 8.71 -2.20 3.59
N PHE A 50 7.41 -2.14 3.92
CA PHE A 50 6.87 -1.51 5.13
C PHE A 50 6.12 -2.51 6.03
N ILE A 51 6.43 -3.80 5.94
CA ILE A 51 5.76 -4.81 6.77
C ILE A 51 5.89 -4.46 8.26
N ASN A 52 4.77 -4.52 8.98
CA ASN A 52 4.71 -4.23 10.43
C ASN A 52 5.20 -2.82 10.83
N CYS A 53 5.07 -1.83 9.96
CA CYS A 53 5.16 -0.42 10.34
C CYS A 53 3.85 -0.01 11.03
N ILE A 54 3.64 -0.48 12.27
CA ILE A 54 2.34 -0.44 12.96
C ILE A 54 1.79 0.97 13.19
N ARG A 55 2.65 2.01 13.19
CA ARG A 55 2.26 3.42 13.36
C ARG A 55 2.15 4.20 12.08
N LEU A 56 2.48 3.62 10.93
CA LEU A 56 2.39 4.29 9.64
C LEU A 56 0.92 4.61 9.30
N GLN A 57 0.63 5.90 9.11
CA GLN A 57 -0.75 6.38 8.99
C GLN A 57 -1.18 6.55 7.54
N ASN A 58 -0.29 7.00 6.68
CA ASN A 58 -0.61 7.29 5.30
C ASN A 58 0.51 6.84 4.39
N ILE A 59 0.16 6.41 3.18
CA ILE A 59 1.13 6.17 2.13
C ILE A 59 0.59 6.66 0.79
N ILE A 60 1.41 7.42 0.08
CA ILE A 60 1.12 7.93 -1.26
C ILE A 60 2.18 7.33 -2.19
N PHE A 61 1.76 6.38 -3.01
CA PHE A 61 2.66 5.82 -4.00
C PHE A 61 2.84 6.79 -5.17
N PRO A 62 4.07 7.06 -5.61
CA PRO A 62 4.33 8.02 -6.68
C PRO A 62 3.99 7.45 -8.05
N GLU A 63 3.74 8.33 -9.01
CA GLU A 63 3.62 7.95 -10.43
C GLU A 63 4.95 7.32 -10.90
N GLY A 64 4.85 6.33 -11.78
CA GLY A 64 6.02 5.56 -12.24
C GLY A 64 6.15 4.17 -11.59
N LEU A 65 5.54 3.95 -10.43
CA LEU A 65 5.37 2.60 -9.90
C LEU A 65 4.33 1.83 -10.74
N VAL A 66 4.69 0.64 -11.19
CA VAL A 66 3.80 -0.24 -11.98
C VAL A 66 3.20 -1.34 -11.09
N GLU A 67 3.91 -1.73 -10.05
CA GLU A 67 3.52 -2.79 -9.13
C GLU A 67 3.71 -2.37 -7.68
N ILE A 68 2.70 -2.65 -6.85
CA ILE A 68 2.84 -2.66 -5.39
C ILE A 68 3.15 -4.11 -4.98
N PRO A 69 4.33 -4.38 -4.40
CA PRO A 69 4.78 -5.75 -4.19
C PRO A 69 4.05 -6.47 -3.05
N HIS A 70 4.32 -7.78 -2.95
CA HIS A 70 3.76 -8.63 -1.91
C HIS A 70 4.10 -8.14 -0.51
N GLY A 71 3.09 -8.11 0.37
CA GLY A 71 3.24 -7.76 1.78
C GLY A 71 3.70 -6.32 2.05
N CYS A 72 3.69 -5.44 1.04
CA CYS A 72 4.30 -4.10 1.11
C CYS A 72 3.91 -3.34 2.37
N ILE A 73 2.64 -3.35 2.73
CA ILE A 73 2.08 -2.64 3.91
C ILE A 73 1.37 -3.59 4.89
N SER A 74 1.66 -4.89 4.84
CA SER A 74 1.08 -5.86 5.78
C SER A 74 1.43 -5.49 7.21
N GLY A 75 0.44 -5.51 8.12
CA GLY A 75 0.65 -5.18 9.53
C GLY A 75 0.79 -3.69 9.84
N CYS A 76 0.47 -2.80 8.90
CA CYS A 76 0.39 -1.35 9.14
C CYS A 76 -0.97 -0.99 9.77
N PHE A 77 -1.18 -1.34 11.04
CA PHE A 77 -2.51 -1.28 11.69
C PHE A 77 -3.10 0.12 11.89
N ARG A 78 -2.30 1.17 11.80
CA ARG A 78 -2.76 2.56 11.91
C ARG A 78 -2.89 3.27 10.56
N MET A 79 -2.85 2.50 9.47
CA MET A 79 -3.03 3.07 8.14
C MET A 79 -4.44 3.62 7.98
N ASN A 80 -4.54 4.89 7.60
CA ASN A 80 -5.81 5.59 7.37
C ASN A 80 -6.04 5.86 5.89
N LYS A 81 -4.97 6.10 5.13
CA LYS A 81 -5.07 6.51 3.73
C LYS A 81 -3.99 5.88 2.86
N ILE A 82 -4.42 5.31 1.75
CA ILE A 82 -3.53 4.72 0.74
C ILE A 82 -3.89 5.32 -0.61
N VAL A 83 -2.94 6.00 -1.25
CA VAL A 83 -3.14 6.60 -2.58
C VAL A 83 -2.40 5.78 -3.62
N MET A 84 -3.14 5.27 -4.60
CA MET A 84 -2.65 4.50 -5.74
C MET A 84 -2.57 5.38 -6.98
N PRO A 85 -1.40 5.52 -7.62
CA PRO A 85 -1.24 6.31 -8.82
C PRO A 85 -1.87 5.63 -10.04
N LYS A 86 -2.02 6.36 -11.15
CA LYS A 86 -2.54 5.80 -12.41
C LYS A 86 -1.65 4.70 -12.99
N SER A 87 -0.35 4.77 -12.70
CA SER A 87 0.65 3.84 -13.24
C SER A 87 0.58 2.43 -12.66
N VAL A 88 -0.03 2.24 -11.48
CA VAL A 88 -0.11 0.92 -10.84
C VAL A 88 -1.13 0.06 -11.55
N THR A 89 -0.64 -1.04 -12.13
CA THR A 89 -1.45 -2.05 -12.84
C THR A 89 -1.51 -3.38 -12.12
N LYS A 90 -0.70 -3.57 -11.07
CA LYS A 90 -0.64 -4.81 -10.29
C LYS A 90 -0.42 -4.54 -8.81
N ILE A 91 -1.18 -5.24 -7.99
CA ILE A 91 -1.04 -5.23 -6.53
C ILE A 91 -0.81 -6.67 -6.07
N GLY A 92 0.34 -6.89 -5.42
CA GLY A 92 0.68 -8.15 -4.78
C GLY A 92 -0.19 -8.41 -3.56
N SER A 93 -0.27 -9.68 -3.16
CA SER A 93 -1.03 -10.06 -1.97
C SER A 93 -0.48 -9.36 -0.71
N TRP A 94 -1.36 -8.72 0.04
CA TRP A 94 -1.02 -8.13 1.34
C TRP A 94 -1.29 -9.07 2.51
N ASN A 95 -1.85 -10.24 2.22
CA ASN A 95 -2.05 -11.31 3.20
C ASN A 95 -0.77 -12.13 3.35
N ASP A 96 0.04 -11.85 4.37
CA ASP A 96 1.03 -12.82 4.80
C ASP A 96 0.31 -13.93 5.59
N ARG A 97 -0.01 -15.03 4.90
CA ARG A 97 -0.69 -16.21 5.50
C ARG A 97 0.05 -16.81 6.68
N ARG A 98 1.31 -16.42 6.89
CA ARG A 98 2.16 -16.90 8.00
C ARG A 98 1.96 -16.11 9.29
N GLN A 99 1.32 -14.95 9.22
CA GLN A 99 0.99 -14.13 10.38
C GLN A 99 -0.50 -14.27 10.67
N HIS A 100 -0.87 -15.08 11.64
CA HIS A 100 -2.26 -15.33 12.08
C HIS A 100 -2.98 -14.07 12.63
N ASN A 101 -2.31 -12.94 12.69
CA ASN A 101 -2.82 -11.67 13.22
C ASN A 101 -2.85 -10.55 12.16
N THR A 102 -3.33 -10.85 10.95
CA THR A 102 -3.66 -9.77 10.00
C THR A 102 -4.99 -9.15 10.43
N TYR A 103 -4.92 -8.16 11.33
CA TYR A 103 -6.06 -7.29 11.59
C TYR A 103 -6.41 -6.51 10.31
N PRO A 104 -7.70 -6.28 10.04
CA PRO A 104 -8.08 -5.51 8.88
C PRO A 104 -7.45 -4.12 8.98
N VAL A 105 -6.77 -3.71 7.93
CA VAL A 105 -6.39 -2.31 7.75
C VAL A 105 -7.69 -1.57 7.41
N THR A 106 -8.09 -0.63 8.24
CA THR A 106 -9.31 0.19 8.03
C THR A 106 -9.02 1.43 7.18
N ALA A 107 -8.04 1.35 6.30
CA ALA A 107 -7.62 2.46 5.47
C ALA A 107 -8.58 2.70 4.29
N ASP A 108 -8.79 3.98 3.97
CA ASP A 108 -9.43 4.35 2.72
C ASP A 108 -8.42 4.27 1.56
N PHE A 109 -8.85 3.67 0.46
CA PHE A 109 -8.07 3.55 -0.77
C PHE A 109 -8.49 4.60 -1.77
N TYR A 110 -7.54 5.30 -2.34
CA TYR A 110 -7.75 6.31 -3.38
C TYR A 110 -7.07 5.87 -4.66
N PHE A 111 -7.82 5.34 -5.61
CA PHE A 111 -7.33 4.96 -6.93
C PHE A 111 -7.47 6.13 -7.90
N LYS A 112 -6.38 6.51 -8.54
CA LYS A 112 -6.38 7.57 -9.56
C LYS A 112 -6.66 7.05 -10.97
N SER A 113 -6.58 5.73 -11.20
CA SER A 113 -6.85 5.09 -12.48
C SER A 113 -8.33 4.76 -12.61
N SER A 114 -8.93 4.96 -13.78
CA SER A 114 -10.26 4.45 -14.11
C SER A 114 -10.25 2.94 -14.39
N THR A 115 -9.08 2.36 -14.65
CA THR A 115 -8.89 0.92 -14.82
C THR A 115 -8.33 0.35 -13.54
N PRO A 116 -9.00 -0.63 -12.91
CA PRO A 116 -8.50 -1.25 -11.70
C PRO A 116 -7.21 -2.03 -11.97
N PRO A 117 -6.27 -2.05 -11.01
CA PRO A 117 -5.11 -2.93 -11.10
C PRO A 117 -5.53 -4.40 -10.96
N THR A 118 -4.68 -5.30 -11.43
CA THR A 118 -4.82 -6.74 -11.15
C THR A 118 -4.54 -6.99 -9.68
N ILE A 119 -5.49 -7.62 -8.99
CA ILE A 119 -5.45 -7.92 -7.56
C ILE A 119 -5.74 -9.41 -7.38
N LYS A 120 -5.08 -10.04 -6.43
CA LYS A 120 -5.40 -11.42 -6.11
C LYS A 120 -6.75 -11.49 -5.41
N GLU A 121 -7.60 -12.40 -5.87
CA GLU A 121 -8.93 -12.63 -5.29
C GLU A 121 -8.86 -12.82 -3.76
N GLY A 122 -9.76 -12.14 -3.06
CA GLY A 122 -9.87 -12.20 -1.59
C GLY A 122 -8.93 -11.29 -0.82
N ASP A 123 -7.97 -10.63 -1.44
CA ASP A 123 -7.03 -9.77 -0.72
C ASP A 123 -7.68 -8.47 -0.21
N PHE A 124 -8.68 -7.92 -0.91
CA PHE A 124 -9.38 -6.69 -0.51
C PHE A 124 -10.55 -6.90 0.48
N ILE A 125 -11.07 -8.12 0.62
CA ILE A 125 -12.24 -8.43 1.46
C ILE A 125 -12.01 -8.13 2.95
N ARG A 126 -10.77 -7.95 3.37
CA ARG A 126 -10.38 -7.74 4.78
C ARG A 126 -10.08 -6.29 5.14
N TYR A 127 -10.26 -5.35 4.19
CA TYR A 127 -10.02 -3.93 4.42
C TYR A 127 -11.36 -3.26 4.70
N GLY A 128 -11.52 -2.74 5.90
CA GLY A 128 -12.77 -2.11 6.35
C GLY A 128 -12.95 -0.66 5.91
N GLY A 129 -12.08 -0.14 5.04
CA GLY A 129 -12.13 1.23 4.52
C GLY A 129 -12.95 1.37 3.25
N LYS A 130 -13.11 2.62 2.81
CA LYS A 130 -13.78 2.96 1.54
C LYS A 130 -12.82 2.92 0.37
N VAL A 131 -13.35 2.67 -0.82
CA VAL A 131 -12.57 2.70 -2.07
C VAL A 131 -13.04 3.87 -2.92
N HIS A 132 -12.22 4.90 -2.97
CA HIS A 132 -12.42 6.08 -3.80
C HIS A 132 -11.88 5.82 -5.20
N ILE A 133 -12.71 6.00 -6.20
CA ILE A 133 -12.44 5.69 -7.60
C ILE A 133 -12.88 6.84 -8.52
N PRO A 134 -12.29 6.98 -9.71
CA PRO A 134 -12.73 7.98 -10.67
C PRO A 134 -14.18 7.74 -11.12
N LYS A 135 -14.87 8.82 -11.44
CA LYS A 135 -16.25 8.78 -11.99
C LYS A 135 -16.38 7.78 -13.13
N SER A 136 -17.54 7.13 -13.18
CA SER A 136 -17.90 6.14 -14.20
C SER A 136 -17.02 4.88 -14.25
N SER A 137 -16.24 4.60 -13.19
CA SER A 137 -15.38 3.40 -13.12
C SER A 137 -15.88 2.31 -12.18
N ILE A 138 -17.03 2.52 -11.52
CA ILE A 138 -17.57 1.60 -10.50
C ILE A 138 -17.73 0.16 -11.04
N THR A 139 -18.25 -0.03 -12.23
CA THR A 139 -18.45 -1.37 -12.80
C THR A 139 -17.12 -2.11 -12.98
N ALA A 140 -16.07 -1.41 -13.45
CA ALA A 140 -14.76 -2.00 -13.64
C ALA A 140 -14.14 -2.45 -12.30
N TYR A 141 -14.25 -1.59 -11.26
CA TYR A 141 -13.73 -1.91 -9.93
C TYR A 141 -14.54 -3.00 -9.23
N TYR A 142 -15.88 -2.96 -9.36
CA TYR A 142 -16.76 -3.99 -8.82
C TYR A 142 -16.42 -5.38 -9.35
N ASN A 143 -16.13 -5.50 -10.65
CA ASN A 143 -15.75 -6.78 -11.28
C ASN A 143 -14.43 -7.36 -10.73
N VAL A 144 -13.56 -6.53 -10.15
CA VAL A 144 -12.26 -6.95 -9.62
C VAL A 144 -12.30 -7.14 -8.11
N MET A 145 -12.96 -6.24 -7.38
CA MET A 145 -12.93 -6.19 -5.91
C MET A 145 -14.22 -6.73 -5.26
N GLY A 146 -15.31 -6.86 -6.02
CA GLY A 146 -16.57 -7.43 -5.55
C GLY A 146 -17.46 -6.46 -4.79
N ASP A 147 -18.49 -7.00 -4.13
CA ASP A 147 -19.58 -6.29 -3.45
C ASP A 147 -19.33 -5.99 -1.97
N LYS A 148 -18.22 -6.46 -1.42
CA LYS A 148 -17.91 -6.30 0.02
C LYS A 148 -17.16 -5.01 0.34
N VAL A 149 -17.09 -4.11 -0.62
CA VAL A 149 -16.36 -2.84 -0.53
C VAL A 149 -17.32 -1.68 -0.77
N GLU A 150 -17.25 -0.63 0.06
CA GLU A 150 -17.96 0.62 -0.18
C GLU A 150 -17.19 1.47 -1.20
N TYR A 151 -17.80 1.73 -2.36
CA TYR A 151 -17.21 2.56 -3.42
C TYR A 151 -17.69 4.00 -3.34
N ILE A 152 -16.76 4.93 -3.49
CA ILE A 152 -17.01 6.37 -3.61
C ILE A 152 -16.47 6.84 -4.96
N GLU A 153 -17.32 7.35 -5.83
CA GLU A 153 -16.91 7.96 -7.10
C GLU A 153 -16.56 9.46 -6.89
N GLU A 154 -15.37 9.87 -7.35
CA GLU A 154 -14.85 11.24 -7.22
C GLU A 154 -14.61 11.92 -8.58
#